data_89b90e172e451f1368a2b5d1cb32a6de
#
_entry.id   89b90e172e451f1368a2b5d1cb32a6de
#
_cell.length_a   1.000
_cell.length_b   1.000
_cell.length_c   1.000
_cell.angle_alpha   90.00
_cell.angle_beta   90.00
_cell.angle_gamma   90.00
#
_symmetry.space_group_name_H-M   'P 1'
#
loop_
_entity.id
_entity.type
_entity.pdbx_description
1 polymer ?
#
loop_
_entity_poly.entity_id
_entity_poly.type
_entity_poly.pdbx_seq_one_letter_code
_entity_poly.pdbx_strand_id
1 'polypeptide(L)'
;MSMLRSLILVGALGASSVAAAAPSRLSDSQFLELNRCRALMASTELGGGDVKAVDALLKAEGRGRDPYISEKGQSLQDDAASSARHASGDRRARLTAERDGACRALLGGQTGADGAGASQSVN
;
A
#
# COMPACT_ATOMS: atom_id res chain seq x y z
N MET A 1 51.78 47.34 -21.57
CA MET A 1 52.06 46.08 -20.89
C MET A 1 50.93 45.82 -19.88
N SER A 2 49.87 45.15 -20.36
CA SER A 2 48.67 44.87 -19.55
C SER A 2 48.60 43.38 -19.29
N MET A 3 48.82 43.02 -18.07
CA MET A 3 48.62 41.63 -17.62
C MET A 3 47.16 41.40 -17.26
N LEU A 4 46.44 40.67 -18.13
CA LEU A 4 45.15 40.15 -17.81
C LEU A 4 45.30 38.95 -16.86
N ARG A 5 44.84 39.13 -15.66
CA ARG A 5 44.65 38.01 -14.69
C ARG A 5 43.28 37.40 -14.91
N SER A 6 43.25 36.24 -15.55
CA SER A 6 42.02 35.41 -15.64
C SER A 6 41.77 34.75 -14.29
N LEU A 7 40.71 35.15 -13.63
CA LEU A 7 40.19 34.44 -12.47
C LEU A 7 39.30 33.29 -12.97
N ILE A 8 39.77 32.09 -12.76
CA ILE A 8 38.99 30.88 -12.99
C ILE A 8 38.13 30.62 -11.73
N LEU A 9 36.85 30.89 -11.83
CA LEU A 9 35.89 30.49 -10.81
C LEU A 9 35.61 28.99 -11.00
N VAL A 10 36.14 28.16 -10.11
CA VAL A 10 35.79 26.76 -10.00
C VAL A 10 34.46 26.68 -9.23
N GLY A 11 33.36 26.51 -9.94
CA GLY A 11 32.08 26.23 -9.33
C GLY A 11 32.04 24.80 -8.82
N ALA A 12 32.00 24.62 -7.51
CA ALA A 12 31.77 23.33 -6.89
C ALA A 12 30.29 22.98 -7.10
N LEU A 13 30.01 22.07 -8.02
CA LEU A 13 28.70 21.41 -8.12
C LEU A 13 28.55 20.49 -6.90
N GLY A 14 27.87 20.97 -5.90
CA GLY A 14 27.41 20.14 -4.80
C GLY A 14 26.39 19.14 -5.31
N ALA A 15 26.79 17.88 -5.42
CA ALA A 15 25.87 16.79 -5.68
C ALA A 15 24.98 16.62 -4.43
N SER A 16 23.80 17.18 -4.47
CA SER A 16 22.76 16.89 -3.47
C SER A 16 22.31 15.46 -3.67
N SER A 17 22.86 14.56 -2.88
CA SER A 17 22.36 13.18 -2.81
C SER A 17 20.98 13.22 -2.18
N VAL A 18 19.96 13.14 -3.01
CA VAL A 18 18.61 12.87 -2.52
C VAL A 18 18.60 11.42 -2.04
N ALA A 19 18.71 11.22 -0.73
CA ALA A 19 18.50 9.92 -0.14
C ALA A 19 17.06 9.51 -0.41
N ALA A 20 16.84 8.54 -1.30
CA ALA A 20 15.54 7.92 -1.48
C ALA A 20 15.14 7.29 -0.13
N ALA A 21 14.09 7.83 0.50
CA ALA A 21 13.52 7.21 1.68
C ALA A 21 13.08 5.79 1.33
N ALA A 22 13.53 4.80 2.08
CA ALA A 22 13.03 3.44 1.95
C ALA A 22 11.50 3.45 2.15
N PRO A 23 10.72 2.70 1.35
CA PRO A 23 9.27 2.65 1.53
C PRO A 23 8.98 2.21 2.97
N SER A 24 8.12 2.97 3.64
CA SER A 24 7.72 2.68 5.01
C SER A 24 7.00 1.35 5.06
N ARG A 25 7.40 0.51 5.99
CA ARG A 25 6.70 -0.74 6.26
C ARG A 25 5.28 -0.46 6.74
N LEU A 26 4.35 -1.30 6.35
CA LEU A 26 2.98 -1.23 6.85
C LEU A 26 2.96 -1.35 8.38
N SER A 27 2.11 -0.57 9.02
CA SER A 27 1.78 -0.79 10.43
C SER A 27 1.06 -2.12 10.61
N ASP A 28 0.97 -2.61 11.84
CA ASP A 28 0.23 -3.84 12.12
C ASP A 28 -1.24 -3.70 11.73
N SER A 29 -1.87 -2.57 12.00
CA SER A 29 -3.26 -2.32 11.59
C SER A 29 -3.44 -2.31 10.08
N GLN A 30 -2.54 -1.71 9.34
CA GLN A 30 -2.57 -1.74 7.86
C GLN A 30 -2.32 -3.14 7.31
N PHE A 31 -1.43 -3.90 7.93
CA PHE A 31 -1.19 -5.30 7.56
C PHE A 31 -2.44 -6.16 7.80
N LEU A 32 -3.13 -5.97 8.92
CA LEU A 32 -4.40 -6.65 9.22
C LEU A 32 -5.49 -6.26 8.23
N GLU A 33 -5.60 -4.98 7.90
CA GLU A 33 -6.52 -4.51 6.87
C GLU A 33 -6.21 -5.10 5.50
N LEU A 34 -4.93 -5.21 5.13
CA LEU A 34 -4.51 -5.83 3.89
C LEU A 34 -4.94 -7.30 3.80
N ASN A 35 -4.86 -8.04 4.90
CA ASN A 35 -5.36 -9.41 4.98
C ASN A 35 -6.87 -9.49 4.71
N ARG A 36 -7.65 -8.60 5.32
CA ARG A 36 -9.08 -8.48 5.05
C ARG A 36 -9.35 -8.15 3.58
N CYS A 37 -8.63 -7.19 3.04
CA CYS A 37 -8.73 -6.78 1.64
C CYS A 37 -8.44 -7.93 0.67
N ARG A 38 -7.47 -8.74 0.96
CA ARG A 38 -7.15 -9.91 0.14
C ARG A 38 -8.34 -10.85 -0.02
N ALA A 39 -9.05 -11.12 1.07
CA ALA A 39 -10.23 -11.97 1.04
C ALA A 39 -11.39 -11.34 0.26
N LEU A 40 -11.61 -10.03 0.41
CA LEU A 40 -12.64 -9.31 -0.34
C LEU A 40 -12.34 -9.30 -1.84
N MET A 41 -11.08 -9.11 -2.20
CA MET A 41 -10.65 -9.10 -3.61
C MET A 41 -10.73 -10.47 -4.26
N ALA A 42 -10.50 -11.53 -3.50
CA ALA A 42 -10.59 -12.91 -3.99
C ALA A 42 -12.04 -13.41 -4.09
N SER A 43 -12.99 -12.74 -3.44
CA SER A 43 -14.37 -13.20 -3.36
C SER A 43 -15.07 -13.17 -4.72
N THR A 44 -15.49 -14.33 -5.18
CA THR A 44 -16.29 -14.46 -6.42
C THR A 44 -17.67 -13.84 -6.27
N GLU A 45 -18.24 -13.84 -5.08
CA GLU A 45 -19.52 -13.23 -4.77
C GLU A 45 -19.49 -11.70 -4.91
N LEU A 46 -18.32 -11.11 -4.76
CA LEU A 46 -18.09 -9.68 -4.98
C LEU A 46 -17.55 -9.37 -6.39
N GLY A 47 -17.46 -10.35 -7.27
CA GLY A 47 -17.00 -10.19 -8.63
C GLY A 47 -15.62 -10.78 -8.93
N GLY A 48 -14.91 -11.26 -7.93
CA GLY A 48 -13.55 -11.81 -8.08
C GLY A 48 -12.53 -10.77 -8.54
N GLY A 49 -11.26 -11.11 -8.48
CA GLY A 49 -10.19 -10.23 -8.94
C GLY A 49 -8.83 -10.90 -8.87
N ASP A 50 -7.83 -10.26 -9.45
CA ASP A 50 -6.44 -10.70 -9.38
C ASP A 50 -5.85 -10.32 -8.01
N VAL A 51 -5.41 -11.33 -7.27
CA VAL A 51 -4.82 -11.16 -5.93
C VAL A 51 -3.29 -11.25 -5.91
N LYS A 52 -2.65 -11.32 -7.07
CA LYS A 52 -1.19 -11.49 -7.15
C LYS A 52 -0.43 -10.35 -6.46
N ALA A 53 -0.83 -9.12 -6.68
CA ALA A 53 -0.18 -7.96 -6.08
C ALA A 53 -0.37 -7.93 -4.55
N VAL A 54 -1.57 -8.21 -4.07
CA VAL A 54 -1.85 -8.25 -2.65
C VAL A 54 -1.16 -9.42 -1.97
N ASP A 55 -1.09 -10.58 -2.59
CA ASP A 55 -0.37 -11.75 -2.08
C ASP A 55 1.13 -11.49 -1.97
N ALA A 56 1.73 -10.85 -2.98
CA ALA A 56 3.13 -10.46 -2.95
C ALA A 56 3.42 -9.46 -1.82
N LEU A 57 2.54 -8.51 -1.62
CA LEU A 57 2.66 -7.51 -0.56
C LEU A 57 2.49 -8.16 0.83
N LEU A 58 1.51 -9.03 1.01
CA LEU A 58 1.32 -9.77 2.26
C LEU A 58 2.53 -10.62 2.61
N LYS A 59 3.13 -11.28 1.62
CA LYS A 59 4.34 -12.07 1.81
C LYS A 59 5.52 -11.19 2.25
N ALA A 60 5.73 -10.07 1.59
CA ALA A 60 6.81 -9.15 1.91
C ALA A 60 6.62 -8.51 3.29
N GLU A 61 5.43 -8.03 3.57
CA GLU A 61 5.08 -7.34 4.82
C GLU A 61 4.92 -8.30 6.01
N GLY A 62 4.65 -9.58 5.77
CA GLY A 62 4.52 -10.60 6.81
C GLY A 62 5.87 -11.04 7.39
N ARG A 63 6.96 -10.81 6.68
CA ARG A 63 8.30 -11.20 7.13
C ARG A 63 8.68 -10.46 8.41
N GLY A 64 9.05 -11.22 9.43
CA GLY A 64 9.49 -10.68 10.71
C GLY A 64 8.38 -10.04 11.56
N ARG A 65 7.12 -10.21 11.19
CA ARG A 65 6.01 -9.79 12.05
C ARG A 65 5.81 -10.74 13.22
N ASP A 66 5.26 -10.20 14.28
CA ASP A 66 4.83 -10.99 15.42
C ASP A 66 3.87 -12.11 14.96
N PRO A 67 4.08 -13.38 15.41
CA PRO A 67 3.22 -14.50 15.04
C PRO A 67 1.74 -14.25 15.37
N TYR A 68 1.44 -13.57 16.46
CA TYR A 68 0.06 -13.21 16.83
C TYR A 68 -0.60 -12.32 15.75
N ILE A 69 0.14 -11.34 15.23
CA ILE A 69 -0.38 -10.46 14.18
C ILE A 69 -0.62 -11.24 12.88
N SER A 70 0.27 -12.17 12.55
CA SER A 70 0.12 -13.02 11.38
C SER A 70 -1.10 -13.96 11.48
N GLU A 71 -1.31 -14.58 12.61
CA GLU A 71 -2.49 -15.42 12.88
C GLU A 71 -3.78 -14.61 12.85
N LYS A 72 -3.77 -13.44 13.46
CA LYS A 72 -4.92 -12.53 13.42
C LYS A 72 -5.24 -12.09 11.99
N GLY A 73 -4.23 -11.84 11.17
CA GLY A 73 -4.40 -11.54 9.75
C GLY A 73 -5.12 -12.65 9.00
N GLN A 74 -4.73 -13.91 9.22
CA GLN A 74 -5.42 -15.07 8.63
C GLN A 74 -6.87 -15.19 9.09
N SER A 75 -7.11 -14.99 10.38
CA SER A 75 -8.47 -15.00 10.93
C SER A 75 -9.35 -13.93 10.27
N LEU A 76 -8.82 -12.74 10.04
CA LEU A 76 -9.54 -11.67 9.33
C LEU A 76 -9.82 -12.01 7.87
N GLN A 77 -8.92 -12.74 7.20
CA GLN A 77 -9.19 -13.27 5.85
C GLN A 77 -10.37 -14.23 5.86
N ASP A 78 -10.39 -15.18 6.80
CA ASP A 78 -11.44 -16.18 6.92
C ASP A 78 -12.79 -15.53 7.23
N ASP A 79 -12.82 -14.58 8.15
CA ASP A 79 -14.01 -13.82 8.52
C ASP A 79 -14.55 -13.00 7.35
N ALA A 80 -13.68 -12.33 6.63
CA ALA A 80 -14.07 -11.54 5.46
C ALA A 80 -14.58 -12.42 4.32
N ALA A 81 -13.92 -13.56 4.06
CA ALA A 81 -14.35 -14.53 3.07
C ALA A 81 -15.74 -15.10 3.42
N SER A 82 -15.95 -15.46 4.67
CA SER A 82 -17.25 -15.91 5.17
C SER A 82 -18.33 -14.84 5.04
N SER A 83 -18.00 -13.61 5.43
CA SER A 83 -18.91 -12.48 5.30
C SER A 83 -19.33 -12.25 3.85
N ALA A 84 -18.39 -12.31 2.90
CA ALA A 84 -18.66 -12.14 1.49
C ALA A 84 -19.58 -13.25 0.93
N ARG A 85 -19.32 -14.50 1.31
CA ARG A 85 -20.15 -15.63 0.86
C ARG A 85 -21.62 -15.54 1.31
N HIS A 86 -21.86 -14.96 2.47
CA HIS A 86 -23.19 -14.87 3.07
C HIS A 86 -23.85 -13.50 2.90
N ALA A 87 -23.14 -12.54 2.30
CA ALA A 87 -23.67 -11.19 2.13
C ALA A 87 -24.72 -11.12 1.00
N SER A 88 -25.75 -10.34 1.25
CA SER A 88 -26.77 -9.98 0.27
C SER A 88 -27.16 -8.52 0.45
N GLY A 89 -27.82 -7.94 -0.56
CA GLY A 89 -28.35 -6.58 -0.50
C GLY A 89 -27.31 -5.54 -0.07
N ASP A 90 -27.66 -4.70 0.88
CA ASP A 90 -26.83 -3.59 1.36
C ASP A 90 -25.47 -4.04 1.94
N ARG A 91 -25.44 -5.20 2.57
CA ARG A 91 -24.18 -5.74 3.11
C ARG A 91 -23.21 -6.07 2.00
N ARG A 92 -23.67 -6.70 0.93
CA ARG A 92 -22.87 -6.99 -0.26
C ARG A 92 -22.37 -5.68 -0.88
N ALA A 93 -23.24 -4.69 -1.01
CA ALA A 93 -22.87 -3.38 -1.55
C ALA A 93 -21.77 -2.71 -0.71
N ARG A 94 -21.85 -2.78 0.62
CA ARG A 94 -20.81 -2.23 1.51
C ARG A 94 -19.47 -2.95 1.37
N LEU A 95 -19.48 -4.28 1.30
CA LEU A 95 -18.24 -5.06 1.11
C LEU A 95 -17.60 -4.78 -0.25
N THR A 96 -18.42 -4.63 -1.29
CA THR A 96 -17.96 -4.25 -2.63
C THR A 96 -17.34 -2.84 -2.62
N ALA A 97 -17.97 -1.88 -1.94
CA ALA A 97 -17.46 -0.53 -1.78
C ALA A 97 -16.14 -0.50 -0.99
N GLU A 98 -16.01 -1.29 0.05
CA GLU A 98 -14.76 -1.46 0.80
C GLU A 98 -13.64 -2.00 -0.10
N ARG A 99 -13.92 -3.04 -0.87
CA ARG A 99 -12.97 -3.60 -1.85
C ARG A 99 -12.52 -2.56 -2.87
N ASP A 100 -13.44 -1.80 -3.43
CA ASP A 100 -13.16 -0.85 -4.52
C ASP A 100 -12.62 0.49 -4.02
N GLY A 101 -12.86 0.82 -2.77
CA GLY A 101 -12.41 2.06 -2.12
C GLY A 101 -11.19 1.84 -1.24
N ALA A 102 -11.40 1.49 0.02
CA ALA A 102 -10.36 1.39 1.03
C ALA A 102 -9.23 0.41 0.65
N CYS A 103 -9.60 -0.76 0.12
CA CYS A 103 -8.61 -1.76 -0.29
C CYS A 103 -7.77 -1.30 -1.47
N ARG A 104 -8.37 -0.68 -2.45
CA ARG A 104 -7.65 -0.12 -3.60
C ARG A 104 -6.73 1.02 -3.18
N ALA A 105 -7.18 1.88 -2.28
CA ALA A 105 -6.36 2.96 -1.74
C ALA A 105 -5.15 2.43 -0.97
N LEU A 106 -5.33 1.39 -0.16
CA LEU A 106 -4.24 0.76 0.59
C LEU A 106 -3.19 0.16 -0.35
N LEU A 107 -3.61 -0.54 -1.40
CA LEU A 107 -2.70 -1.09 -2.41
C LEU A 107 -2.02 0.00 -3.23
N GLY A 108 -2.75 1.03 -3.64
CA GLY A 108 -2.23 2.16 -4.41
C GLY A 108 -1.17 2.93 -3.65
N GLY A 109 -1.32 3.12 -2.35
CA GLY A 109 -0.35 3.77 -1.48
C GLY A 109 0.97 2.99 -1.35
N GLN A 110 0.96 1.68 -1.58
CA GLN A 110 2.14 0.82 -1.52
C GLN A 110 2.82 0.62 -2.87
N THR A 111 2.06 0.64 -3.96
CA THR A 111 2.59 0.46 -5.32
C THR A 111 3.05 1.76 -5.95
N GLY A 112 2.55 2.89 -5.47
CA GLY A 112 2.92 4.21 -5.90
C GLY A 112 3.86 4.85 -4.89
N ALA A 113 5.17 4.59 -4.97
CA ALA A 113 6.14 5.49 -4.38
C ALA A 113 5.92 6.93 -4.90
N ASP A 114 5.19 7.06 -5.97
CA ASP A 114 4.76 8.28 -6.63
C ASP A 114 3.34 8.71 -6.23
N GLY A 115 2.62 7.86 -5.53
CA GLY A 115 1.25 8.14 -5.05
C GLY A 115 1.18 9.06 -3.85
N ALA A 116 2.29 9.65 -3.46
CA ALA A 116 2.35 10.65 -2.41
C ALA A 116 1.53 11.92 -2.71
N GLY A 117 0.88 11.97 -3.86
CA GLY A 117 0.01 13.06 -4.24
C GLY A 117 -1.48 12.81 -4.03
N ALA A 118 -1.87 11.66 -3.56
CA ALA A 118 -3.26 11.44 -3.19
C ALA A 118 -3.56 12.18 -1.89
N SER A 119 -3.59 13.48 -1.97
CA SER A 119 -4.19 14.29 -0.93
C SER A 119 -5.64 13.86 -0.82
N GLN A 120 -5.92 13.17 0.22
CA GLN A 120 -7.26 13.00 0.71
C GLN A 120 -7.74 14.38 1.16
N SER A 121 -8.23 15.17 0.25
CA SER A 121 -9.05 16.31 0.64
C SER A 121 -10.37 15.74 1.14
N VAL A 122 -10.38 15.46 2.40
CA VAL A 122 -11.60 15.19 3.12
C VAL A 122 -12.19 16.56 3.43
N ASN A 123 -13.21 16.92 2.73
CA ASN A 123 -14.18 17.90 3.19
C ASN A 123 -15.30 17.16 3.86
#